data_b89a92c3cfdc11053abbbccec902d15f
#
_entry.id   b89a92c3cfdc11053abbbccec902d15f
#
_cell.length_a   1.000
_cell.length_b   1.000
_cell.length_c   1.000
_cell.angle_alpha   90.00
_cell.angle_beta   90.00
_cell.angle_gamma   90.00
#
_symmetry.space_group_name_H-M   'P 1'
#
loop_
_entity.id
_entity.type
_entity.pdbx_description
1 polymer ?
#
loop_
_entity_poly.entity_id
_entity_poly.type
_entity_poly.pdbx_seq_one_letter_code
_entity_poly.pdbx_strand_id
1 'polypeptide(L)'
;TNIMQGYLCPSRVVSADILEEIRKSFDKKLIISNIGSELLLEQGNESRKTVNTVICSTFTADIYSAYIERWLDINGIDSHIEITPYNQVFQQLLEEGSLLRTNNGVSILLIRFEDWIGEFETDEKVIEVLNQHFNRLIKSMIQISFRSTVIIGVFKADYSGRLSKSAAEHIETLYENLEAGLAGRDNIYFVDLTNTGNYGVLREYDDEKYREAKIPFTSECTAAMGTELARKIVDLYMPQCKVIVLDCDNTLWQGIIGEDGINGIKITEEYRFLQEFMKKQYENGRLLAICSKNNSEILIPAFDMDEMLLKKEMFVDITANWNPKYLNIRNLAKKLNLALDSFAFIDDDYFECRQMAENCPE
;
A
#
# COMPACT_ATOMS: atom_id res chain seq x y z
N THR A 1 0.37 9.66 3.03
CA THR A 1 -0.75 9.44 2.07
C THR A 1 -0.83 7.97 1.68
N ASN A 2 0.29 7.31 1.49
CA ASN A 2 0.33 5.92 1.02
C ASN A 2 -0.02 4.88 2.11
N ILE A 3 0.31 5.09 3.37
CA ILE A 3 -0.05 4.17 4.47
C ILE A 3 -1.57 4.04 4.61
N MET A 4 -2.31 5.13 4.47
CA MET A 4 -3.77 5.09 4.54
C MET A 4 -4.43 4.22 3.45
N GLN A 5 -3.84 4.08 2.26
CA GLN A 5 -4.36 3.16 1.24
C GLN A 5 -4.30 1.70 1.67
N GLY A 6 -3.28 1.30 2.46
CA GLY A 6 -3.18 -0.06 3.01
C GLY A 6 -4.16 -0.34 4.16
N TYR A 7 -4.65 0.70 4.84
CA TYR A 7 -5.62 0.56 5.94
C TYR A 7 -7.08 0.59 5.48
N LEU A 8 -7.38 1.11 4.30
CA LEU A 8 -8.70 1.04 3.69
C LEU A 8 -8.91 -0.33 3.03
N CYS A 9 -8.63 -1.39 3.76
CA CYS A 9 -8.98 -2.73 3.33
C CYS A 9 -10.47 -2.95 3.57
N PRO A 10 -11.22 -3.52 2.61
CA PRO A 10 -12.69 -3.62 2.65
C PRO A 10 -13.25 -4.35 3.89
N SER A 11 -12.46 -5.23 4.50
CA SER A 11 -12.86 -6.01 5.68
C SER A 11 -12.54 -5.33 7.02
N ARG A 12 -12.16 -4.03 7.03
CA ARG A 12 -11.74 -3.36 8.27
C ARG A 12 -12.46 -2.05 8.49
N VAL A 13 -12.87 -1.88 9.73
CA VAL A 13 -13.41 -0.64 10.27
C VAL A 13 -12.23 0.17 10.81
N VAL A 14 -12.09 1.43 10.37
CA VAL A 14 -11.04 2.34 10.82
C VAL A 14 -11.70 3.53 11.49
N SER A 15 -11.43 3.74 12.79
CA SER A 15 -11.92 4.91 13.53
C SER A 15 -11.10 6.16 13.22
N ALA A 16 -11.70 7.34 13.46
CA ALA A 16 -11.02 8.62 13.30
C ALA A 16 -9.79 8.74 14.23
N ASP A 17 -9.87 8.18 15.46
CA ASP A 17 -8.75 8.12 16.41
C ASP A 17 -7.55 7.35 15.84
N ILE A 18 -7.80 6.24 15.15
CA ILE A 18 -6.76 5.47 14.48
C ILE A 18 -6.16 6.28 13.33
N LEU A 19 -6.97 7.00 12.55
CA LEU A 19 -6.48 7.89 11.50
C LEU A 19 -5.62 9.03 12.07
N GLU A 20 -5.98 9.58 13.23
CA GLU A 20 -5.20 10.59 13.93
C GLU A 20 -3.90 10.01 14.53
N GLU A 21 -3.94 8.80 15.05
CA GLU A 21 -2.77 8.08 15.55
C GLU A 21 -1.81 7.73 14.42
N ILE A 22 -2.33 7.28 13.28
CA ILE A 22 -1.58 7.10 12.03
C ILE A 22 -0.93 8.42 11.60
N ARG A 23 -1.66 9.55 11.63
CA ARG A 23 -1.13 10.87 11.31
C ARG A 23 -0.03 11.31 12.27
N LYS A 24 -0.26 11.22 13.59
CA LYS A 24 0.76 11.55 14.62
C LYS A 24 2.01 10.70 14.51
N SER A 25 1.88 9.50 14.01
CA SER A 25 2.98 8.59 13.78
C SER A 25 3.76 8.90 12.49
N PHE A 26 3.19 9.63 11.52
CA PHE A 26 3.94 10.16 10.37
C PHE A 26 5.01 11.17 10.78
N ASP A 27 4.74 11.96 11.81
CA ASP A 27 5.69 12.97 12.32
C ASP A 27 6.79 12.37 13.22
N LYS A 28 6.72 11.07 13.56
CA LYS A 28 7.67 10.40 14.45
C LYS A 28 8.03 9.01 13.95
N LYS A 29 9.33 8.73 13.84
CA LYS A 29 10.04 7.52 13.40
C LYS A 29 9.56 6.12 13.88
N LEU A 30 8.37 5.94 14.44
CA LEU A 30 7.96 4.76 15.22
C LEU A 30 6.79 3.96 14.66
N ILE A 31 6.40 4.18 13.43
CA ILE A 31 5.11 3.71 12.90
C ILE A 31 5.02 2.21 12.71
N ILE A 32 6.12 1.54 12.45
CA ILE A 32 6.10 0.15 11.95
C ILE A 32 5.99 -0.87 13.08
N SER A 33 6.37 -0.51 14.32
CA SER A 33 6.40 -1.46 15.43
C SER A 33 5.18 -1.48 16.35
N ASN A 34 4.45 -0.37 16.49
CA ASN A 34 3.42 -0.25 17.53
C ASN A 34 1.97 -0.31 17.03
N ILE A 35 1.68 0.02 15.77
CA ILE A 35 0.30 0.01 15.25
C ILE A 35 -0.26 -1.41 15.12
N GLY A 36 0.59 -2.41 15.05
CA GLY A 36 0.17 -3.77 14.74
C GLY A 36 -0.43 -4.58 15.90
N SER A 37 -0.32 -4.16 17.15
CA SER A 37 -0.80 -4.97 18.28
C SER A 37 -2.20 -4.60 18.77
N GLU A 38 -2.66 -3.38 18.52
CA GLU A 38 -3.98 -2.90 18.99
C GLU A 38 -5.06 -2.95 17.90
N LEU A 39 -4.67 -3.02 16.63
CA LEU A 39 -5.59 -3.13 15.48
C LEU A 39 -6.11 -4.55 15.20
N LEU A 40 -5.65 -5.55 15.94
CA LEU A 40 -6.22 -6.90 15.90
C LEU A 40 -7.52 -6.91 16.72
N LEU A 41 -8.56 -6.25 16.24
CA LEU A 41 -9.92 -6.64 16.57
C LEU A 41 -10.06 -8.12 16.18
N GLU A 42 -10.52 -8.94 17.12
CA GLU A 42 -10.73 -10.37 16.95
C GLU A 42 -11.33 -10.66 15.57
N GLN A 43 -10.50 -11.22 14.68
CA GLN A 43 -10.96 -11.65 13.36
C GLN A 43 -11.96 -12.76 13.60
N GLY A 44 -13.17 -12.60 13.11
CA GLY A 44 -14.10 -13.69 12.96
C GLY A 44 -13.43 -14.85 12.21
N ASN A 45 -13.86 -16.07 12.47
CA ASN A 45 -13.33 -17.35 11.93
C ASN A 45 -13.50 -17.47 10.40
N GLU A 46 -13.09 -16.48 9.60
CA GLU A 46 -13.00 -16.61 8.16
C GLU A 46 -11.69 -17.31 7.78
N SER A 47 -11.75 -18.21 6.81
CA SER A 47 -10.55 -18.87 6.29
C SER A 47 -9.63 -17.83 5.69
N ARG A 48 -8.51 -17.56 6.37
CA ARG A 48 -7.49 -16.62 5.90
C ARG A 48 -6.95 -17.09 4.54
N LYS A 49 -6.76 -16.16 3.62
CA LYS A 49 -6.10 -16.47 2.34
C LYS A 49 -4.62 -16.75 2.60
N THR A 50 -4.09 -17.81 2.01
CA THR A 50 -2.67 -18.12 2.07
C THR A 50 -1.99 -17.72 0.76
N VAL A 51 -0.87 -16.99 0.85
CA VAL A 51 -0.07 -16.54 -0.30
C VAL A 51 1.35 -17.05 -0.18
N ASN A 52 1.75 -17.93 -1.12
CA ASN A 52 3.15 -18.32 -1.26
C ASN A 52 3.93 -17.22 -1.95
N THR A 53 4.96 -16.72 -1.31
CA THR A 53 5.79 -15.63 -1.82
C THR A 53 7.23 -16.09 -1.99
N VAL A 54 7.83 -15.81 -3.14
CA VAL A 54 9.25 -16.06 -3.41
C VAL A 54 9.94 -14.71 -3.62
N ILE A 55 11.00 -14.44 -2.85
CA ILE A 55 11.83 -13.23 -3.03
C ILE A 55 13.12 -13.63 -3.72
N CYS A 56 13.38 -13.02 -4.87
CA CYS A 56 14.61 -13.20 -5.65
C CYS A 56 15.31 -11.84 -5.82
N SER A 57 16.57 -11.74 -5.42
CA SER A 57 17.29 -10.46 -5.38
C SER A 57 18.73 -10.56 -5.83
N THR A 58 19.31 -9.42 -6.19
CA THR A 58 20.75 -9.26 -6.48
C THR A 58 21.57 -9.02 -5.21
N PHE A 59 20.93 -8.75 -4.08
CA PHE A 59 21.52 -8.49 -2.77
C PHE A 59 20.89 -9.38 -1.69
N THR A 60 21.38 -9.34 -0.46
CA THR A 60 20.82 -10.10 0.67
C THR A 60 19.50 -9.48 1.11
N ALA A 61 18.39 -10.19 0.89
CA ALA A 61 17.03 -9.67 1.08
C ALA A 61 16.24 -10.36 2.21
N ASP A 62 16.89 -11.14 3.08
CA ASP A 62 16.22 -11.94 4.11
C ASP A 62 15.36 -11.10 5.06
N ILE A 63 15.81 -9.89 5.36
CA ILE A 63 15.12 -8.99 6.29
C ILE A 63 13.76 -8.51 5.75
N TYR A 64 13.52 -8.56 4.43
CA TYR A 64 12.22 -8.15 3.85
C TYR A 64 11.08 -9.07 4.26
N SER A 65 11.36 -10.38 4.46
CA SER A 65 10.34 -11.35 4.84
C SER A 65 9.58 -10.93 6.09
N ALA A 66 10.29 -10.52 7.14
CA ALA A 66 9.68 -10.14 8.42
C ALA A 66 8.71 -8.93 8.28
N TYR A 67 9.07 -7.93 7.45
CA TYR A 67 8.20 -6.78 7.22
C TYR A 67 6.99 -7.14 6.37
N ILE A 68 7.18 -7.94 5.32
CA ILE A 68 6.09 -8.37 4.44
C ILE A 68 5.13 -9.27 5.22
N GLU A 69 5.60 -10.28 5.93
CA GLU A 69 4.80 -11.18 6.76
C GLU A 69 3.96 -10.42 7.77
N ARG A 70 4.57 -9.45 8.47
CA ARG A 70 3.86 -8.61 9.44
C ARG A 70 2.68 -7.87 8.82
N TRP A 71 2.87 -7.24 7.65
CA TRP A 71 1.81 -6.50 6.99
C TRP A 71 0.73 -7.40 6.39
N LEU A 72 1.11 -8.57 5.86
CA LEU A 72 0.15 -9.55 5.35
C LEU A 72 -0.70 -10.11 6.50
N ASP A 73 -0.09 -10.45 7.64
CA ASP A 73 -0.79 -10.92 8.83
C ASP A 73 -1.80 -9.90 9.35
N ILE A 74 -1.41 -8.63 9.48
CA ILE A 74 -2.30 -7.51 9.83
C ILE A 74 -3.50 -7.43 8.88
N ASN A 75 -3.30 -7.76 7.59
CA ASN A 75 -4.36 -7.74 6.58
C ASN A 75 -5.11 -9.08 6.44
N GLY A 76 -4.94 -10.02 7.37
CA GLY A 76 -5.65 -11.30 7.35
C GLY A 76 -5.18 -12.26 6.25
N ILE A 77 -3.96 -12.08 5.75
CA ILE A 77 -3.34 -12.94 4.75
C ILE A 77 -2.24 -13.75 5.43
N ASP A 78 -2.38 -15.07 5.41
CA ASP A 78 -1.29 -15.99 5.80
C ASP A 78 -0.26 -16.03 4.68
N SER A 79 1.01 -15.94 5.03
CA SER A 79 2.10 -15.95 4.05
C SER A 79 3.10 -17.06 4.33
N HIS A 80 3.62 -17.64 3.26
CA HIS A 80 4.80 -18.48 3.30
C HIS A 80 5.84 -17.87 2.37
N ILE A 81 6.93 -17.33 2.95
CA ILE A 81 7.94 -16.59 2.20
C ILE A 81 9.21 -17.41 2.10
N GLU A 82 9.61 -17.72 0.87
CA GLU A 82 10.89 -18.34 0.55
C GLU A 82 11.80 -17.33 -0.14
N ILE A 83 13.09 -17.37 0.21
CA ILE A 83 14.09 -16.45 -0.35
C ILE A 83 15.08 -17.28 -1.17
N THR A 84 15.30 -16.85 -2.41
CA THR A 84 16.28 -17.52 -3.26
C THR A 84 17.70 -17.16 -2.80
N PRO A 85 18.69 -18.03 -3.09
CA PRO A 85 20.07 -17.70 -2.77
C PRO A 85 20.52 -16.38 -3.41
N TYR A 86 21.37 -15.66 -2.70
CA TYR A 86 21.93 -14.37 -3.08
C TYR A 86 22.46 -14.33 -4.53
N ASN A 87 22.09 -13.27 -5.25
CA ASN A 87 22.54 -12.95 -6.62
C ASN A 87 22.33 -14.07 -7.67
N GLN A 88 21.28 -14.89 -7.49
CA GLN A 88 20.95 -15.97 -8.43
C GLN A 88 19.79 -15.63 -9.38
N VAL A 89 19.51 -14.34 -9.62
CA VAL A 89 18.37 -13.90 -10.45
C VAL A 89 18.35 -14.62 -11.81
N PHE A 90 19.46 -14.64 -12.54
CA PHE A 90 19.52 -15.30 -13.85
C PHE A 90 19.38 -16.82 -13.77
N GLN A 91 19.91 -17.45 -12.73
CA GLN A 91 19.74 -18.89 -12.51
C GLN A 91 18.27 -19.21 -12.25
N GLN A 92 17.62 -18.44 -11.37
CA GLN A 92 16.21 -18.61 -11.06
C GLN A 92 15.30 -18.38 -12.28
N LEU A 93 15.66 -17.46 -13.16
CA LEU A 93 14.91 -17.22 -14.41
C LEU A 93 15.10 -18.36 -15.42
N LEU A 94 16.28 -18.95 -15.53
CA LEU A 94 16.63 -19.92 -16.60
C LEU A 94 16.31 -21.37 -16.22
N GLU A 95 16.39 -21.73 -14.94
CA GLU A 95 16.19 -23.12 -14.47
C GLU A 95 14.70 -23.41 -14.28
N GLU A 96 14.18 -24.41 -15.02
CA GLU A 96 12.75 -24.75 -15.01
C GLU A 96 12.21 -25.19 -13.66
N GLY A 97 13.04 -25.84 -12.85
CA GLY A 97 12.70 -26.29 -11.49
C GLY A 97 12.97 -25.27 -10.38
N SER A 98 13.36 -24.03 -10.71
CA SER A 98 13.67 -23.01 -9.72
C SER A 98 12.43 -22.58 -8.89
N LEU A 99 12.67 -22.07 -7.68
CA LEU A 99 11.61 -21.52 -6.82
C LEU A 99 10.81 -20.44 -7.55
N LEU A 100 11.48 -19.54 -8.27
CA LEU A 100 10.84 -18.46 -9.00
C LEU A 100 9.88 -18.96 -10.09
N ARG A 101 10.24 -20.02 -10.83
CA ARG A 101 9.44 -20.54 -11.94
C ARG A 101 8.35 -21.51 -11.52
N THR A 102 8.53 -22.18 -10.39
CA THR A 102 7.56 -23.18 -9.86
C THR A 102 6.53 -22.54 -8.92
N ASN A 103 6.81 -21.33 -8.42
CA ASN A 103 5.87 -20.59 -7.55
C ASN A 103 4.55 -20.31 -8.28
N ASN A 104 3.45 -20.47 -7.55
CA ASN A 104 2.08 -20.20 -8.01
C ASN A 104 1.39 -19.04 -7.29
N GLY A 105 2.10 -18.37 -6.37
CA GLY A 105 1.61 -17.20 -5.61
C GLY A 105 2.18 -15.89 -6.13
N VAL A 106 3.02 -15.23 -5.33
CA VAL A 106 3.70 -13.98 -5.68
C VAL A 106 5.20 -14.21 -5.76
N SER A 107 5.81 -13.70 -6.82
CA SER A 107 7.28 -13.68 -6.97
C SER A 107 7.75 -12.24 -6.99
N ILE A 108 8.63 -11.88 -6.05
CA ILE A 108 9.18 -10.54 -5.90
C ILE A 108 10.61 -10.55 -6.46
N LEU A 109 10.88 -9.68 -7.43
CA LEU A 109 12.20 -9.44 -8.00
C LEU A 109 12.75 -8.12 -7.49
N LEU A 110 13.82 -8.18 -6.69
CA LEU A 110 14.53 -7.02 -6.15
C LEU A 110 15.90 -6.92 -6.84
N ILE A 111 15.93 -6.20 -7.95
CA ILE A 111 17.10 -6.11 -8.82
C ILE A 111 17.70 -4.72 -8.70
N ARG A 112 18.87 -4.62 -8.09
CA ARG A 112 19.72 -3.44 -8.15
C ARG A 112 20.72 -3.62 -9.29
N PHE A 113 20.66 -2.76 -10.28
CA PHE A 113 21.57 -2.84 -11.43
C PHE A 113 23.04 -2.64 -11.02
N GLU A 114 23.29 -1.84 -9.98
CA GLU A 114 24.62 -1.61 -9.43
C GLU A 114 25.30 -2.88 -8.91
N ASP A 115 24.54 -3.88 -8.48
CA ASP A 115 25.10 -5.12 -7.96
C ASP A 115 25.75 -5.99 -9.04
N TRP A 116 25.48 -5.68 -10.32
CA TRP A 116 26.10 -6.33 -11.46
C TRP A 116 27.33 -5.60 -12.00
N ILE A 117 27.65 -4.42 -11.43
CA ILE A 117 28.84 -3.66 -11.81
C ILE A 117 30.04 -4.20 -11.03
N GLY A 118 31.07 -4.61 -11.74
CA GLY A 118 32.36 -4.93 -11.15
C GLY A 118 33.22 -3.68 -10.92
N GLU A 119 34.50 -3.89 -10.64
CA GLU A 119 35.50 -2.81 -10.63
C GLU A 119 35.88 -2.47 -12.07
N PHE A 120 35.46 -1.32 -12.56
CA PHE A 120 35.79 -0.81 -13.90
C PHE A 120 36.39 0.58 -13.82
N GLU A 121 37.31 0.87 -14.74
CA GLU A 121 38.06 2.12 -14.78
C GLU A 121 37.31 3.25 -15.49
N THR A 122 36.33 2.95 -16.35
CA THR A 122 35.61 3.94 -17.16
C THR A 122 34.11 3.77 -17.16
N ASP A 123 33.37 4.87 -17.27
CA ASP A 123 31.91 4.91 -17.35
C ASP A 123 31.38 4.15 -18.58
N GLU A 124 32.08 4.24 -19.74
CA GLU A 124 31.65 3.53 -20.94
C GLU A 124 31.60 2.02 -20.69
N LYS A 125 32.55 1.48 -19.94
CA LYS A 125 32.59 0.05 -19.61
C LYS A 125 31.48 -0.34 -18.64
N VAL A 126 31.21 0.50 -17.66
CA VAL A 126 30.09 0.34 -16.72
C VAL A 126 28.77 0.28 -17.49
N ILE A 127 28.52 1.24 -18.37
CA ILE A 127 27.29 1.32 -19.19
C ILE A 127 27.19 0.10 -20.13
N GLU A 128 28.28 -0.34 -20.74
CA GLU A 128 28.28 -1.54 -21.57
C GLU A 128 27.82 -2.77 -20.79
N VAL A 129 28.38 -3.00 -19.59
CA VAL A 129 28.04 -4.14 -18.73
C VAL A 129 26.59 -4.06 -18.25
N LEU A 130 26.13 -2.89 -17.84
CA LEU A 130 24.73 -2.66 -17.46
C LEU A 130 23.78 -3.04 -18.61
N ASN A 131 24.06 -2.58 -19.82
CA ASN A 131 23.26 -2.89 -21.00
C ASN A 131 23.26 -4.38 -21.34
N GLN A 132 24.39 -5.08 -21.18
CA GLN A 132 24.48 -6.53 -21.40
C GLN A 132 23.58 -7.28 -20.40
N HIS A 133 23.65 -6.95 -19.11
CA HIS A 133 22.81 -7.57 -18.08
C HIS A 133 21.33 -7.22 -18.27
N PHE A 134 21.01 -5.98 -18.59
CA PHE A 134 19.66 -5.53 -18.88
C PHE A 134 19.05 -6.31 -20.05
N ASN A 135 19.75 -6.39 -21.18
CA ASN A 135 19.27 -7.12 -22.36
C ASN A 135 19.07 -8.61 -22.07
N ARG A 136 19.94 -9.20 -21.27
CA ARG A 136 19.79 -10.59 -20.81
C ARG A 136 18.56 -10.75 -19.92
N LEU A 137 18.33 -9.82 -18.98
CA LEU A 137 17.18 -9.81 -18.09
C LEU A 137 15.87 -9.73 -18.87
N ILE A 138 15.71 -8.70 -19.70
CA ILE A 138 14.51 -8.51 -20.55
C ILE A 138 14.24 -9.75 -21.39
N LYS A 139 15.26 -10.27 -22.08
CA LYS A 139 15.11 -11.47 -22.91
C LYS A 139 14.63 -12.66 -22.10
N SER A 140 15.23 -12.89 -20.92
CA SER A 140 14.83 -13.99 -20.05
C SER A 140 13.39 -13.81 -19.55
N MET A 141 13.03 -12.60 -19.10
CA MET A 141 11.68 -12.30 -18.62
C MET A 141 10.61 -12.45 -19.70
N ILE A 142 10.92 -12.08 -20.95
CA ILE A 142 9.99 -12.22 -22.09
C ILE A 142 9.77 -13.71 -22.45
N GLN A 143 10.79 -14.54 -22.37
CA GLN A 143 10.72 -15.95 -22.75
C GLN A 143 10.00 -16.82 -21.73
N ILE A 144 9.87 -16.36 -20.49
CA ILE A 144 9.27 -17.14 -19.41
C ILE A 144 7.77 -16.86 -19.32
N SER A 145 6.99 -17.92 -19.16
CA SER A 145 5.60 -17.85 -18.68
C SER A 145 5.60 -18.11 -17.19
N PHE A 146 5.50 -17.05 -16.39
CA PHE A 146 5.38 -17.17 -14.93
C PHE A 146 4.01 -17.72 -14.55
N ARG A 147 3.98 -18.66 -13.60
CA ARG A 147 2.73 -19.15 -12.97
C ARG A 147 2.26 -18.21 -11.86
N SER A 148 3.21 -17.51 -11.25
CA SER A 148 2.97 -16.52 -10.18
C SER A 148 2.67 -15.14 -10.76
N THR A 149 2.08 -14.30 -9.93
CA THR A 149 2.14 -12.85 -10.09
C THR A 149 3.55 -12.37 -9.78
N VAL A 150 4.14 -11.56 -10.65
CA VAL A 150 5.50 -11.03 -10.49
C VAL A 150 5.44 -9.57 -10.08
N ILE A 151 6.11 -9.23 -8.99
CA ILE A 151 6.30 -7.86 -8.51
C ILE A 151 7.77 -7.50 -8.69
N ILE A 152 8.06 -6.43 -9.42
CA ILE A 152 9.41 -5.91 -9.63
C ILE A 152 9.57 -4.62 -8.83
N GLY A 153 10.53 -4.61 -7.90
CA GLY A 153 10.89 -3.39 -7.17
C GLY A 153 11.74 -2.46 -8.03
N VAL A 154 11.33 -1.20 -8.12
CA VAL A 154 12.09 -0.12 -8.78
C VAL A 154 12.84 0.65 -7.71
N PHE A 155 14.16 0.67 -7.80
CA PHE A 155 15.04 1.36 -6.85
C PHE A 155 15.55 2.67 -7.44
N LYS A 156 15.92 3.59 -6.55
CA LYS A 156 16.71 4.76 -6.91
C LYS A 156 18.16 4.34 -7.06
N ALA A 157 18.84 4.88 -8.06
CA ALA A 157 20.28 4.66 -8.22
C ALA A 157 21.05 5.19 -6.99
N ASP A 158 22.10 4.48 -6.60
CA ASP A 158 22.94 4.86 -5.44
C ASP A 158 23.89 6.01 -5.81
N TYR A 159 23.54 7.23 -5.39
CA TYR A 159 24.36 8.42 -5.57
C TYR A 159 25.42 8.65 -4.46
N SER A 160 25.72 7.64 -3.62
CA SER A 160 26.67 7.78 -2.50
C SER A 160 28.14 7.98 -2.90
N GLY A 161 28.40 8.15 -4.18
CA GLY A 161 29.74 8.38 -4.74
C GLY A 161 30.43 7.12 -5.25
N ARG A 162 29.76 5.96 -5.22
CA ARG A 162 30.25 4.71 -5.83
C ARG A 162 30.05 4.67 -7.34
N LEU A 163 29.06 5.39 -7.82
CA LEU A 163 28.75 5.54 -9.25
C LEU A 163 29.04 6.96 -9.71
N SER A 164 29.47 7.10 -10.96
CA SER A 164 29.44 8.41 -11.60
C SER A 164 27.98 8.86 -11.81
N LYS A 165 27.79 10.16 -11.96
CA LYS A 165 26.47 10.70 -12.28
C LYS A 165 25.87 10.10 -13.55
N SER A 166 26.71 9.92 -14.58
CA SER A 166 26.30 9.33 -15.86
C SER A 166 25.83 7.89 -15.71
N ALA A 167 26.55 7.07 -14.93
CA ALA A 167 26.16 5.69 -14.66
C ALA A 167 24.85 5.61 -13.85
N ALA A 168 24.67 6.49 -12.86
CA ALA A 168 23.44 6.56 -12.06
C ALA A 168 22.21 6.96 -12.91
N GLU A 169 22.33 8.01 -13.74
CA GLU A 169 21.28 8.42 -14.69
C GLU A 169 20.95 7.31 -15.69
N HIS A 170 21.96 6.54 -16.10
CA HIS A 170 21.75 5.40 -16.99
C HIS A 170 20.94 4.28 -16.29
N ILE A 171 21.21 3.99 -15.02
CA ILE A 171 20.45 3.01 -14.23
C ILE A 171 18.97 3.41 -14.12
N GLU A 172 18.67 4.69 -13.88
CA GLU A 172 17.29 5.19 -13.86
C GLU A 172 16.60 4.94 -15.20
N THR A 173 17.27 5.24 -16.31
CA THR A 173 16.77 4.93 -17.66
C THR A 173 16.54 3.43 -17.87
N LEU A 174 17.35 2.54 -17.28
CA LEU A 174 17.15 1.10 -17.38
C LEU A 174 15.87 0.63 -16.66
N TYR A 175 15.50 1.24 -15.53
CA TYR A 175 14.23 0.93 -14.87
C TYR A 175 13.02 1.37 -15.72
N GLU A 176 13.07 2.57 -16.32
CA GLU A 176 12.02 3.03 -17.24
C GLU A 176 11.88 2.09 -18.45
N ASN A 177 13.02 1.68 -19.03
CA ASN A 177 13.03 0.73 -20.14
C ASN A 177 12.56 -0.69 -19.73
N LEU A 178 12.81 -1.11 -18.48
CA LEU A 178 12.32 -2.38 -17.94
C LEU A 178 10.79 -2.39 -17.88
N GLU A 179 10.21 -1.33 -17.35
CA GLU A 179 8.77 -1.14 -17.29
C GLU A 179 8.15 -1.12 -18.68
N ALA A 180 8.70 -0.32 -19.59
CA ALA A 180 8.25 -0.23 -20.99
C ALA A 180 8.38 -1.57 -21.73
N GLY A 181 9.49 -2.28 -21.53
CA GLY A 181 9.78 -3.55 -22.19
C GLY A 181 8.93 -4.74 -21.72
N LEU A 182 8.34 -4.64 -20.54
CA LEU A 182 7.44 -5.65 -19.97
C LEU A 182 5.97 -5.21 -19.94
N ALA A 183 5.67 -4.03 -20.49
CA ALA A 183 4.32 -3.50 -20.59
C ALA A 183 3.40 -4.48 -21.35
N GLY A 184 2.13 -4.58 -20.88
CA GLY A 184 1.14 -5.48 -21.48
C GLY A 184 1.21 -6.94 -21.05
N ARG A 185 2.02 -7.26 -20.03
CA ARG A 185 1.99 -8.56 -19.36
C ARG A 185 1.12 -8.48 -18.12
N ASP A 186 -0.02 -9.13 -18.14
CA ASP A 186 -1.09 -9.01 -17.13
C ASP A 186 -0.67 -9.47 -15.71
N ASN A 187 0.42 -10.23 -15.58
CA ASN A 187 0.88 -10.78 -14.31
C ASN A 187 2.19 -10.15 -13.81
N ILE A 188 2.67 -9.05 -14.42
CA ILE A 188 3.87 -8.33 -13.98
C ILE A 188 3.47 -6.94 -13.51
N TYR A 189 3.88 -6.61 -12.29
CA TYR A 189 3.62 -5.32 -11.63
C TYR A 189 4.91 -4.69 -11.18
N PHE A 190 4.98 -3.37 -11.27
CA PHE A 190 6.10 -2.59 -10.76
C PHE A 190 5.71 -1.90 -9.46
N VAL A 191 6.62 -1.85 -8.50
CA VAL A 191 6.47 -1.16 -7.22
C VAL A 191 7.59 -0.15 -7.07
N ASP A 192 7.23 1.10 -6.98
CA ASP A 192 8.17 2.19 -6.74
C ASP A 192 8.68 2.14 -5.29
N LEU A 193 9.95 1.82 -5.13
CA LEU A 193 10.67 1.76 -3.86
C LEU A 193 11.56 2.99 -3.63
N THR A 194 11.42 4.05 -4.45
CA THR A 194 12.26 5.25 -4.40
C THR A 194 11.80 6.27 -3.36
N ASN A 195 10.53 6.21 -2.95
CA ASN A 195 9.88 7.23 -2.10
C ASN A 195 9.94 6.91 -0.59
N THR A 196 11.04 6.36 -0.12
CA THR A 196 11.26 5.99 1.30
C THR A 196 11.21 7.18 2.25
N GLY A 197 11.51 8.39 1.78
CA GLY A 197 11.39 9.63 2.53
C GLY A 197 9.97 9.91 3.06
N ASN A 198 8.93 9.41 2.39
CA ASN A 198 7.55 9.49 2.86
C ASN A 198 7.31 8.72 4.18
N TYR A 199 8.22 7.83 4.53
CA TYR A 199 8.24 7.06 5.78
C TYR A 199 9.18 7.64 6.83
N GLY A 200 9.72 8.84 6.61
CA GLY A 200 10.68 9.48 7.51
C GLY A 200 12.07 8.85 7.47
N VAL A 201 12.40 8.10 6.43
CA VAL A 201 13.74 7.55 6.23
C VAL A 201 14.70 8.69 5.89
N LEU A 202 15.69 8.90 6.77
CA LEU A 202 16.71 9.96 6.62
C LEU A 202 17.97 9.47 5.91
N ARG A 203 18.26 8.18 6.04
CA ARG A 203 19.41 7.52 5.43
C ARG A 203 18.96 6.21 4.80
N GLU A 204 19.15 6.08 3.51
CA GLU A 204 18.68 4.90 2.76
C GLU A 204 19.71 3.77 2.78
N TYR A 205 20.99 4.07 2.59
CA TYR A 205 22.05 3.09 2.38
C TYR A 205 22.89 2.83 3.63
N ASP A 206 23.38 1.58 3.78
CA ASP A 206 24.28 1.11 4.84
C ASP A 206 25.53 0.48 4.19
N ASP A 207 26.57 1.30 4.02
CA ASP A 207 27.82 0.89 3.34
C ASP A 207 28.59 -0.19 4.10
N GLU A 208 28.47 -0.24 5.43
CA GLU A 208 29.14 -1.22 6.27
C GLU A 208 28.48 -2.58 6.09
N LYS A 209 27.16 -2.67 6.26
CA LYS A 209 26.42 -3.90 6.04
C LYS A 209 26.49 -4.39 4.59
N TYR A 210 26.54 -3.47 3.61
CA TYR A 210 26.70 -3.86 2.21
C TYR A 210 28.05 -4.53 1.95
N ARG A 211 29.17 -4.01 2.54
CA ARG A 211 30.48 -4.62 2.41
C ARG A 211 30.56 -5.98 3.07
N GLU A 212 30.00 -6.11 4.29
CA GLU A 212 30.09 -7.32 5.11
C GLU A 212 29.13 -8.42 4.67
N ALA A 213 27.88 -8.08 4.37
CA ALA A 213 26.80 -9.03 4.18
C ALA A 213 25.97 -8.80 2.90
N LYS A 214 26.36 -7.86 2.04
CA LYS A 214 25.58 -7.49 0.84
C LYS A 214 24.15 -7.03 1.17
N ILE A 215 23.98 -6.33 2.29
CA ILE A 215 22.74 -5.69 2.70
C ILE A 215 22.88 -4.18 2.41
N PRO A 216 22.28 -3.66 1.31
CA PRO A 216 22.57 -2.29 0.87
C PRO A 216 21.83 -1.22 1.68
N PHE A 217 20.67 -1.55 2.25
CA PHE A 217 19.77 -0.58 2.86
C PHE A 217 19.78 -0.62 4.38
N THR A 218 19.51 0.54 4.99
CA THR A 218 19.25 0.61 6.44
C THR A 218 17.99 -0.16 6.81
N SER A 219 17.84 -0.49 8.09
CA SER A 219 16.67 -1.22 8.57
C SER A 219 15.37 -0.41 8.35
N GLU A 220 15.44 0.91 8.54
CA GLU A 220 14.31 1.82 8.29
C GLU A 220 13.91 1.87 6.81
N CYS A 221 14.90 1.93 5.92
CA CYS A 221 14.67 1.91 4.48
C CYS A 221 14.08 0.58 4.04
N THR A 222 14.63 -0.55 4.51
CA THR A 222 14.10 -1.89 4.23
C THR A 222 12.67 -2.07 4.73
N ALA A 223 12.35 -1.53 5.91
CA ALA A 223 11.00 -1.55 6.46
C ALA A 223 10.00 -0.76 5.58
N ALA A 224 10.40 0.43 5.11
CA ALA A 224 9.58 1.24 4.21
C ALA A 224 9.33 0.51 2.87
N MET A 225 10.38 -0.04 2.26
CA MET A 225 10.28 -0.81 1.02
C MET A 225 9.45 -2.09 1.20
N GLY A 226 9.65 -2.84 2.30
CA GLY A 226 8.86 -4.02 2.65
C GLY A 226 7.38 -3.71 2.82
N THR A 227 7.06 -2.53 3.36
CA THR A 227 5.68 -2.03 3.47
C THR A 227 5.07 -1.82 2.07
N GLU A 228 5.78 -1.18 1.13
CA GLU A 228 5.26 -0.97 -0.23
C GLU A 228 5.04 -2.31 -0.98
N LEU A 229 5.95 -3.26 -0.83
CA LEU A 229 5.80 -4.60 -1.40
C LEU A 229 4.59 -5.33 -0.82
N ALA A 230 4.44 -5.34 0.50
CA ALA A 230 3.29 -5.94 1.17
C ALA A 230 1.96 -5.32 0.74
N ARG A 231 1.92 -3.99 0.61
CA ARG A 231 0.74 -3.26 0.12
C ARG A 231 0.33 -3.68 -1.27
N LYS A 232 1.32 -3.91 -2.16
CA LYS A 232 1.03 -4.42 -3.49
C LYS A 232 0.45 -5.83 -3.45
N ILE A 233 0.95 -6.71 -2.58
CA ILE A 233 0.38 -8.04 -2.38
C ILE A 233 -1.06 -7.94 -1.85
N VAL A 234 -1.29 -7.12 -0.83
CA VAL A 234 -2.65 -6.88 -0.30
C VAL A 234 -3.59 -6.38 -1.39
N ASP A 235 -3.16 -5.39 -2.20
CA ASP A 235 -3.93 -4.85 -3.32
C ASP A 235 -4.33 -5.92 -4.35
N LEU A 236 -3.47 -6.92 -4.59
CA LEU A 236 -3.71 -8.00 -5.54
C LEU A 236 -4.61 -9.12 -4.99
N TYR A 237 -4.58 -9.37 -3.68
CA TYR A 237 -5.21 -10.54 -3.06
C TYR A 237 -6.47 -10.21 -2.27
N MET A 238 -6.62 -8.96 -1.83
CA MET A 238 -7.80 -8.53 -1.09
C MET A 238 -8.84 -7.90 -2.02
N PRO A 239 -10.12 -8.01 -1.67
CA PRO A 239 -11.18 -7.34 -2.43
C PRO A 239 -10.90 -5.85 -2.54
N GLN A 240 -11.11 -5.30 -3.74
CA GLN A 240 -10.90 -3.88 -3.98
C GLN A 240 -11.99 -3.05 -3.30
N CYS A 241 -11.60 -2.13 -2.43
CA CYS A 241 -12.53 -1.15 -1.87
C CYS A 241 -13.07 -0.25 -2.99
N LYS A 242 -14.37 -0.37 -3.25
CA LYS A 242 -15.07 0.42 -4.27
C LYS A 242 -15.88 1.56 -3.67
N VAL A 243 -16.37 1.39 -2.45
CA VAL A 243 -17.23 2.35 -1.75
C VAL A 243 -16.64 2.67 -0.39
N ILE A 244 -16.45 3.95 -0.10
CA ILE A 244 -16.08 4.42 1.23
C ILE A 244 -17.31 5.10 1.83
N VAL A 245 -17.79 4.58 2.95
CA VAL A 245 -18.92 5.12 3.70
C VAL A 245 -18.39 5.86 4.92
N LEU A 246 -18.76 7.12 5.06
CA LEU A 246 -18.30 8.02 6.09
C LEU A 246 -19.43 8.37 7.05
N ASP A 247 -19.16 8.40 8.34
CA ASP A 247 -19.93 9.18 9.27
C ASP A 247 -19.63 10.68 9.12
N CYS A 248 -20.33 11.54 9.82
CA CYS A 248 -20.19 12.99 9.72
C CYS A 248 -19.67 13.64 11.00
N ASP A 249 -20.44 13.56 12.11
CA ASP A 249 -20.11 14.21 13.36
C ASP A 249 -18.82 13.62 13.95
N ASN A 250 -17.89 14.48 14.34
CA ASN A 250 -16.54 14.10 14.80
C ASN A 250 -15.73 13.21 13.83
N THR A 251 -16.24 13.01 12.61
CA THR A 251 -15.53 12.30 11.52
C THR A 251 -15.16 13.25 10.40
N LEU A 252 -16.09 14.02 9.83
CA LEU A 252 -15.81 15.02 8.79
C LEU A 252 -15.61 16.44 9.34
N TRP A 253 -16.08 16.69 10.54
CA TRP A 253 -15.92 17.94 11.29
C TRP A 253 -15.94 17.66 12.79
N GLN A 254 -15.44 18.60 13.57
CA GLN A 254 -15.55 18.60 15.02
C GLN A 254 -16.94 19.09 15.43
N GLY A 255 -17.59 18.37 16.35
CA GLY A 255 -18.90 18.73 16.93
C GLY A 255 -20.03 17.88 16.39
N ILE A 256 -21.21 18.05 16.96
CA ILE A 256 -22.45 17.32 16.68
C ILE A 256 -23.43 18.30 16.04
N ILE A 257 -23.64 18.17 14.73
CA ILE A 257 -24.43 19.16 13.97
C ILE A 257 -25.88 19.28 14.47
N GLY A 258 -26.45 18.20 14.99
CA GLY A 258 -27.79 18.18 15.57
C GLY A 258 -27.92 19.00 16.86
N GLU A 259 -26.82 19.19 17.60
CA GLU A 259 -26.76 19.94 18.86
C GLU A 259 -26.18 21.34 18.65
N ASP A 260 -25.06 21.43 17.95
CA ASP A 260 -24.29 22.68 17.79
C ASP A 260 -24.79 23.55 16.62
N GLY A 261 -25.57 22.97 15.72
CA GLY A 261 -25.97 23.59 14.46
C GLY A 261 -24.80 23.78 13.48
N ILE A 262 -25.11 24.20 12.27
CA ILE A 262 -24.13 24.41 11.20
C ILE A 262 -23.02 25.42 11.56
N ASN A 263 -23.33 26.41 12.38
CA ASN A 263 -22.36 27.43 12.80
C ASN A 263 -21.50 26.99 14.00
N GLY A 264 -21.85 25.88 14.65
CA GLY A 264 -21.13 25.35 15.80
C GLY A 264 -20.12 24.28 15.45
N ILE A 265 -20.29 23.57 14.33
CA ILE A 265 -19.31 22.59 13.84
C ILE A 265 -18.06 23.29 13.29
N LYS A 266 -16.90 22.63 13.35
CA LYS A 266 -15.62 23.20 12.91
C LYS A 266 -14.84 22.20 12.06
N ILE A 267 -14.31 22.65 10.93
CA ILE A 267 -13.39 21.88 10.10
C ILE A 267 -11.98 22.31 10.46
N THR A 268 -11.39 21.64 11.48
CA THR A 268 -10.00 21.87 11.85
C THR A 268 -9.06 21.19 10.85
N GLU A 269 -7.75 21.39 11.01
CA GLU A 269 -6.74 20.86 10.10
C GLU A 269 -6.79 19.33 10.00
N GLU A 270 -7.13 18.63 11.11
CA GLU A 270 -7.26 17.16 11.17
C GLU A 270 -8.40 16.67 10.25
N TYR A 271 -9.59 17.28 10.38
CA TYR A 271 -10.75 16.93 9.56
C TYR A 271 -10.53 17.30 8.10
N ARG A 272 -9.88 18.44 7.86
CA ARG A 272 -9.50 18.88 6.52
C ARG A 272 -8.58 17.85 5.84
N PHE A 273 -7.59 17.33 6.56
CA PHE A 273 -6.70 16.27 6.07
C PHE A 273 -7.48 15.01 5.64
N LEU A 274 -8.44 14.56 6.46
CA LEU A 274 -9.29 13.41 6.10
C LEU A 274 -10.12 13.73 4.85
N GLN A 275 -10.72 14.91 4.76
CA GLN A 275 -11.50 15.31 3.60
C GLN A 275 -10.65 15.39 2.33
N GLU A 276 -9.42 15.92 2.40
CA GLU A 276 -8.47 15.93 1.27
C GLU A 276 -8.13 14.50 0.81
N PHE A 277 -7.91 13.61 1.76
CA PHE A 277 -7.68 12.20 1.44
C PHE A 277 -8.91 11.56 0.78
N MET A 278 -10.11 11.77 1.29
CA MET A 278 -11.36 11.23 0.71
C MET A 278 -11.62 11.81 -0.67
N LYS A 279 -11.39 13.11 -0.87
CA LYS A 279 -11.48 13.75 -2.19
C LYS A 279 -10.55 13.09 -3.19
N LYS A 280 -9.31 12.77 -2.77
CA LYS A 280 -8.37 12.04 -3.62
C LYS A 280 -8.83 10.60 -3.91
N GLN A 281 -9.52 9.93 -2.97
CA GLN A 281 -10.12 8.62 -3.25
C GLN A 281 -11.23 8.73 -4.31
N TYR A 282 -12.08 9.75 -4.20
CA TYR A 282 -13.11 10.05 -5.20
C TYR A 282 -12.50 10.32 -6.59
N GLU A 283 -11.47 11.16 -6.67
CA GLU A 283 -10.75 11.45 -7.92
C GLU A 283 -10.09 10.20 -8.52
N ASN A 284 -9.73 9.22 -7.70
CA ASN A 284 -9.22 7.91 -8.11
C ASN A 284 -10.33 6.89 -8.47
N GLY A 285 -11.60 7.35 -8.55
CA GLY A 285 -12.72 6.53 -9.01
C GLY A 285 -13.43 5.71 -7.92
N ARG A 286 -13.12 5.90 -6.62
CA ARG A 286 -13.89 5.29 -5.54
C ARG A 286 -15.19 6.05 -5.32
N LEU A 287 -16.26 5.33 -5.02
CA LEU A 287 -17.53 5.91 -4.64
C LEU A 287 -17.48 6.36 -3.17
N LEU A 288 -17.94 7.57 -2.89
CA LEU A 288 -18.15 8.03 -1.52
C LEU A 288 -19.62 7.97 -1.16
N ALA A 289 -19.93 7.62 0.07
CA ALA A 289 -21.27 7.67 0.62
C ALA A 289 -21.26 8.19 2.07
N ILE A 290 -22.37 8.73 2.53
CA ILE A 290 -22.57 9.14 3.92
C ILE A 290 -23.54 8.19 4.60
N CYS A 291 -23.21 7.80 5.84
CA CYS A 291 -24.12 7.08 6.74
C CYS A 291 -24.00 7.67 8.15
N SER A 292 -24.91 8.56 8.51
CA SER A 292 -24.86 9.30 9.78
C SER A 292 -26.18 9.21 10.54
N LYS A 293 -26.11 9.19 11.87
CA LYS A 293 -27.28 9.28 12.79
C LYS A 293 -27.66 10.74 12.98
N ASN A 294 -28.28 11.31 11.98
CA ASN A 294 -28.66 12.71 11.93
C ASN A 294 -30.01 12.91 11.20
N ASN A 295 -30.55 14.11 11.30
CA ASN A 295 -31.63 14.54 10.44
C ASN A 295 -31.05 15.08 9.11
N SER A 296 -31.50 14.54 7.99
CA SER A 296 -31.04 14.92 6.65
C SER A 296 -31.19 16.41 6.34
N GLU A 297 -32.27 17.05 6.85
CA GLU A 297 -32.53 18.48 6.65
C GLU A 297 -31.47 19.37 7.33
N ILE A 298 -30.87 18.88 8.42
CA ILE A 298 -29.82 19.59 9.16
C ILE A 298 -28.45 19.27 8.56
N LEU A 299 -28.24 18.01 8.17
CA LEU A 299 -26.93 17.52 7.71
C LEU A 299 -26.57 18.04 6.33
N ILE A 300 -27.50 17.99 5.37
CA ILE A 300 -27.21 18.28 3.96
C ILE A 300 -26.64 19.69 3.76
N PRO A 301 -27.12 20.74 4.42
CA PRO A 301 -26.56 22.10 4.28
C PRO A 301 -25.09 22.24 4.69
N ALA A 302 -24.56 21.32 5.53
CA ALA A 302 -23.15 21.36 5.92
C ALA A 302 -22.21 21.15 4.73
N PHE A 303 -22.62 20.41 3.72
CA PHE A 303 -21.82 20.18 2.51
C PHE A 303 -21.74 21.42 1.59
N ASP A 304 -22.55 22.45 1.84
CA ASP A 304 -22.52 23.73 1.12
C ASP A 304 -21.58 24.76 1.79
N MET A 305 -21.03 24.47 2.99
CA MET A 305 -20.08 25.36 3.67
C MET A 305 -18.82 25.57 2.79
N ASP A 306 -18.27 26.79 2.81
CA ASP A 306 -17.07 27.12 2.01
C ASP A 306 -15.85 26.31 2.42
N GLU A 307 -15.69 26.04 3.72
CA GLU A 307 -14.58 25.26 4.27
C GLU A 307 -14.67 23.77 3.96
N MET A 308 -15.85 23.25 3.60
CA MET A 308 -16.07 21.85 3.29
C MET A 308 -15.47 21.49 1.93
N LEU A 309 -14.54 20.55 1.90
CA LEU A 309 -13.88 20.09 0.67
C LEU A 309 -14.70 19.02 -0.07
N LEU A 310 -15.44 18.20 0.67
CA LEU A 310 -16.32 17.19 0.13
C LEU A 310 -17.70 17.80 -0.14
N LYS A 311 -18.01 17.99 -1.40
CA LYS A 311 -19.30 18.54 -1.82
C LYS A 311 -20.34 17.43 -2.00
N LYS A 312 -21.62 17.78 -1.86
CA LYS A 312 -22.75 16.85 -1.95
C LYS A 312 -22.72 15.95 -3.19
N GLU A 313 -22.31 16.49 -4.32
CA GLU A 313 -22.27 15.82 -5.63
C GLU A 313 -21.20 14.72 -5.69
N MET A 314 -20.26 14.68 -4.77
CA MET A 314 -19.23 13.64 -4.67
C MET A 314 -19.77 12.36 -4.06
N PHE A 315 -20.94 12.40 -3.40
CA PHE A 315 -21.51 11.24 -2.73
C PHE A 315 -22.55 10.55 -3.61
N VAL A 316 -22.38 9.24 -3.78
CA VAL A 316 -23.34 8.39 -4.49
C VAL A 316 -24.63 8.19 -3.70
N ASP A 317 -24.56 8.32 -2.38
CA ASP A 317 -25.68 8.24 -1.45
C ASP A 317 -25.38 9.04 -0.16
N ILE A 318 -26.41 9.69 0.38
CA ILE A 318 -26.38 10.37 1.66
C ILE A 318 -27.54 9.84 2.51
N THR A 319 -27.23 8.92 3.41
CA THR A 319 -28.19 8.33 4.33
C THR A 319 -28.02 8.94 5.72
N ALA A 320 -28.97 9.80 6.11
CA ALA A 320 -29.04 10.40 7.44
C ALA A 320 -30.36 9.97 8.11
N ASN A 321 -30.29 9.05 9.07
CA ASN A 321 -31.40 8.55 9.85
C ASN A 321 -30.93 7.86 11.12
N TRP A 322 -31.87 7.44 11.98
CA TRP A 322 -31.59 6.81 13.28
C TRP A 322 -31.58 5.29 13.26
N ASN A 323 -31.61 4.66 12.08
CA ASN A 323 -31.47 3.22 11.96
C ASN A 323 -30.04 2.78 12.27
N PRO A 324 -29.80 1.52 12.68
CA PRO A 324 -28.45 0.98 12.77
C PRO A 324 -27.67 1.17 11.46
N LYS A 325 -26.45 1.69 11.54
CA LYS A 325 -25.64 2.01 10.35
C LYS A 325 -25.37 0.79 9.47
N TYR A 326 -25.19 -0.38 10.05
CA TYR A 326 -25.00 -1.62 9.28
C TYR A 326 -26.19 -1.98 8.37
N LEU A 327 -27.43 -1.67 8.81
CA LEU A 327 -28.61 -1.88 7.96
C LEU A 327 -28.63 -0.92 6.77
N ASN A 328 -28.25 0.32 6.99
CA ASN A 328 -28.16 1.33 5.93
C ASN A 328 -27.10 0.93 4.90
N ILE A 329 -25.93 0.44 5.35
CA ILE A 329 -24.84 0.01 4.45
C ILE A 329 -25.25 -1.25 3.67
N ARG A 330 -25.91 -2.23 4.30
CA ARG A 330 -26.47 -3.38 3.59
C ARG A 330 -27.48 -2.97 2.49
N ASN A 331 -28.31 -1.98 2.78
CA ASN A 331 -29.26 -1.44 1.80
C ASN A 331 -28.53 -0.69 0.66
N LEU A 332 -27.52 0.07 1.00
CA LEU A 332 -26.67 0.75 0.00
C LEU A 332 -25.96 -0.27 -0.91
N ALA A 333 -25.39 -1.34 -0.34
CA ALA A 333 -24.75 -2.40 -1.11
C ALA A 333 -25.73 -3.04 -2.12
N LYS A 334 -26.98 -3.33 -1.70
CA LYS A 334 -28.03 -3.81 -2.59
C LYS A 334 -28.40 -2.79 -3.67
N LYS A 335 -28.52 -1.50 -3.29
CA LYS A 335 -28.85 -0.39 -4.22
C LYS A 335 -27.78 -0.24 -5.30
N LEU A 336 -26.52 -0.38 -4.95
CA LEU A 336 -25.38 -0.26 -5.85
C LEU A 336 -25.05 -1.58 -6.58
N ASN A 337 -25.69 -2.69 -6.20
CA ASN A 337 -25.40 -4.04 -6.69
C ASN A 337 -23.91 -4.41 -6.50
N LEU A 338 -23.38 -4.10 -5.32
CA LEU A 338 -22.00 -4.39 -4.91
C LEU A 338 -21.99 -5.33 -3.70
N ALA A 339 -20.97 -6.19 -3.62
CA ALA A 339 -20.76 -7.03 -2.45
C ALA A 339 -20.21 -6.20 -1.27
N LEU A 340 -20.56 -6.59 -0.04
CA LEU A 340 -20.17 -5.86 1.18
C LEU A 340 -18.65 -5.82 1.39
N ASP A 341 -17.92 -6.84 0.93
CA ASP A 341 -16.46 -6.90 0.94
C ASP A 341 -15.77 -5.78 0.14
N SER A 342 -16.52 -5.05 -0.69
CA SER A 342 -16.03 -3.88 -1.44
C SER A 342 -16.33 -2.54 -0.75
N PHE A 343 -16.83 -2.55 0.49
CA PHE A 343 -17.13 -1.37 1.29
C PHE A 343 -16.10 -1.15 2.39
N ALA A 344 -15.71 0.09 2.62
CA ALA A 344 -15.01 0.54 3.81
C ALA A 344 -15.93 1.48 4.58
N PHE A 345 -15.99 1.33 5.91
CA PHE A 345 -16.75 2.20 6.80
C PHE A 345 -15.81 2.95 7.73
N ILE A 346 -16.03 4.25 7.88
CA ILE A 346 -15.21 5.14 8.72
C ILE A 346 -16.12 5.92 9.65
N ASP A 347 -15.86 5.80 10.95
CA ASP A 347 -16.66 6.38 12.03
C ASP A 347 -15.77 6.65 13.24
N ASP A 348 -16.01 7.71 13.99
CA ASP A 348 -15.30 8.03 15.25
C ASP A 348 -15.82 7.22 16.44
N ASP A 349 -17.08 6.76 16.37
CA ASP A 349 -17.68 5.98 17.44
C ASP A 349 -17.29 4.50 17.35
N TYR A 350 -16.47 4.06 18.32
CA TYR A 350 -16.07 2.66 18.47
C TYR A 350 -17.25 1.70 18.54
N PHE A 351 -18.38 2.10 19.14
CA PHE A 351 -19.56 1.25 19.24
C PHE A 351 -20.20 1.01 17.86
N GLU A 352 -20.31 2.04 17.03
CA GLU A 352 -20.80 1.90 15.65
C GLU A 352 -19.85 1.02 14.81
N CYS A 353 -18.55 1.23 14.98
CA CYS A 353 -17.51 0.42 14.33
C CYS A 353 -17.64 -1.06 14.73
N ARG A 354 -17.81 -1.34 16.02
CA ARG A 354 -17.98 -2.71 16.53
C ARG A 354 -19.26 -3.35 16.03
N GLN A 355 -20.38 -2.62 16.06
CA GLN A 355 -21.65 -3.11 15.50
C GLN A 355 -21.51 -3.43 14.01
N MET A 356 -20.76 -2.62 13.27
CA MET A 356 -20.49 -2.88 11.85
C MET A 356 -19.71 -4.18 11.67
N ALA A 357 -18.62 -4.38 12.40
CA ALA A 357 -17.80 -5.60 12.33
C ALA A 357 -18.58 -6.87 12.71
N GLU A 358 -19.49 -6.79 13.70
CA GLU A 358 -20.30 -7.92 14.13
C GLU A 358 -21.41 -8.27 13.11
N ASN A 359 -21.97 -7.29 12.40
CA ASN A 359 -23.12 -7.48 11.52
C ASN A 359 -22.78 -7.49 10.03
N CYS A 360 -21.61 -7.00 9.65
CA CYS A 360 -21.08 -7.00 8.29
C CYS A 360 -19.59 -7.42 8.35
N PRO A 361 -19.32 -8.70 8.69
CA PRO A 361 -17.94 -9.16 8.88
C PRO A 361 -17.12 -9.20 7.58
N GLU A 362 -17.82 -9.21 6.42
CA GLU A 362 -17.17 -9.20 5.10
C GLU A 362 -16.33 -7.96 4.91
#